data_db61fd749e40ba89cabbdf4bf4ef0bcd
#
_entry.id   db61fd749e40ba89cabbdf4bf4ef0bcd
#
_cell.length_a   1.000
_cell.length_b   1.000
_cell.length_c   1.000
_cell.angle_alpha   90.00
_cell.angle_beta   90.00
_cell.angle_gamma   90.00
#
_symmetry.space_group_name_H-M   'P 1'
#
loop_
_entity.id
_entity.type
_entity.pdbx_description
1 polymer ?
#
loop_
_entity_poly.entity_id
_entity_poly.type
_entity_poly.pdbx_seq_one_letter_code
_entity_poly.pdbx_strand_id
1 'polypeptide(L)'
;PMPQKVLYANTGRSRIATTRPGPRSDLMRVVWAEFIAGTCVLIVAVGFAVVGFQRGGWGSTNESYMLNASFRSIEGVTVGTDVRLAGVKVGKVSGISLNPKSFRADMEISLDLGVELPDDSAILIASEGLLGGNFVELQPGGSPFNFVAGDMIMDTQGSVSLLNLLMKFASGSSK
;
A
#
# COMPACT_ATOMS: atom_id res chain seq x y z
N PRO A 1 -9.76 47.28 98.61
CA PRO A 1 -10.27 46.89 97.36
C PRO A 1 -9.18 46.04 96.64
N MET A 2 -9.63 44.83 96.34
CA MET A 2 -8.75 43.72 95.89
C MET A 2 -8.61 43.69 94.39
N PRO A 3 -7.43 43.28 93.84
CA PRO A 3 -7.29 43.01 92.42
C PRO A 3 -7.62 41.55 92.10
N GLN A 4 -8.39 41.34 91.03
CA GLN A 4 -8.78 40.06 90.44
C GLN A 4 -7.57 39.42 89.74
N LYS A 5 -7.25 38.20 90.12
CA LYS A 5 -6.34 37.33 89.37
C LYS A 5 -7.03 36.80 88.09
N VAL A 6 -6.44 37.14 86.97
CA VAL A 6 -6.85 36.55 85.70
C VAL A 6 -6.06 35.27 85.46
N LEU A 7 -6.75 34.13 85.38
CA LEU A 7 -6.22 32.81 85.11
C LEU A 7 -6.03 32.65 83.57
N TYR A 8 -4.82 32.55 83.12
CA TYR A 8 -4.52 32.22 81.72
C TYR A 8 -4.60 30.71 81.53
N ALA A 9 -5.63 30.25 80.84
CA ALA A 9 -5.74 28.88 80.38
C ALA A 9 -4.84 28.65 79.16
N ASN A 10 -3.80 27.87 79.36
CA ASN A 10 -2.91 27.41 78.32
C ASN A 10 -3.62 26.33 77.47
N THR A 11 -4.12 26.72 76.29
CA THR A 11 -4.71 25.78 75.32
C THR A 11 -3.60 25.20 74.48
N GLY A 12 -3.18 23.97 74.82
CA GLY A 12 -2.23 23.20 74.07
C GLY A 12 -2.76 22.92 72.65
N ARG A 13 -2.14 23.59 71.69
CA ARG A 13 -2.34 23.30 70.24
C ARG A 13 -1.53 22.08 69.89
N SER A 14 -2.17 20.92 69.83
CA SER A 14 -1.63 19.69 69.24
C SER A 14 -1.40 19.93 67.75
N ARG A 15 -0.14 20.09 67.39
CA ARG A 15 0.30 20.06 65.97
C ARG A 15 0.15 18.62 65.46
N ILE A 16 -0.88 18.38 64.66
CA ILE A 16 -0.99 17.19 63.87
C ILE A 16 0.16 17.30 62.81
N ALA A 17 1.21 16.52 62.99
CA ALA A 17 2.25 16.34 62.00
C ALA A 17 1.65 15.59 60.81
N THR A 18 1.23 16.33 59.80
CA THR A 18 0.90 15.75 58.49
C THR A 18 2.17 15.26 57.86
N THR A 19 2.48 14.00 58.02
CA THR A 19 3.55 13.32 57.31
C THR A 19 3.20 13.32 55.83
N ARG A 20 3.78 14.26 55.06
CA ARG A 20 3.73 14.23 53.58
C ARG A 20 4.54 13.00 53.14
N PRO A 21 3.96 12.07 52.40
CA PRO A 21 4.72 11.00 51.79
C PRO A 21 5.75 11.62 50.85
N GLY A 22 6.98 11.21 50.99
CA GLY A 22 8.12 11.78 50.25
C GLY A 22 7.98 11.46 48.73
N PRO A 23 8.49 12.35 47.86
CA PRO A 23 8.28 12.30 46.40
C PRO A 23 9.01 11.18 45.66
N ARG A 24 9.60 10.23 46.36
CA ARG A 24 10.38 9.14 45.73
C ARG A 24 9.58 7.95 45.20
N SER A 25 8.40 7.70 45.74
CA SER A 25 7.54 6.59 45.27
C SER A 25 6.77 6.94 44.02
N ASP A 26 6.46 8.21 43.82
CA ASP A 26 5.65 8.64 42.65
C ASP A 26 6.49 8.74 41.38
N LEU A 27 7.78 9.08 41.47
CA LEU A 27 8.68 9.11 40.32
C LEU A 27 8.90 7.73 39.69
N MET A 28 9.04 6.69 40.51
CA MET A 28 9.16 5.33 39.98
C MET A 28 7.90 4.85 39.27
N ARG A 29 6.73 5.20 39.79
CA ARG A 29 5.43 4.81 39.17
C ARG A 29 5.21 5.50 37.82
N VAL A 30 5.62 6.76 37.70
CA VAL A 30 5.53 7.52 36.44
C VAL A 30 6.45 6.92 35.37
N VAL A 31 7.69 6.62 35.73
CA VAL A 31 8.65 6.01 34.78
C VAL A 31 8.16 4.64 34.28
N TRP A 32 7.60 3.81 35.15
CA TRP A 32 7.04 2.51 34.75
C TRP A 32 5.82 2.65 33.85
N ALA A 33 4.96 3.64 34.10
CA ALA A 33 3.81 3.91 33.26
C ALA A 33 4.21 4.35 31.85
N GLU A 34 5.25 5.18 31.73
CA GLU A 34 5.79 5.60 30.42
C GLU A 34 6.42 4.43 29.65
N PHE A 35 7.17 3.55 30.33
CA PHE A 35 7.71 2.34 29.70
C PHE A 35 6.62 1.40 29.19
N ILE A 36 5.56 1.19 29.97
CA ILE A 36 4.43 0.34 29.59
C ILE A 36 3.69 0.94 28.38
N ALA A 37 3.43 2.26 28.43
CA ALA A 37 2.76 2.96 27.32
C ALA A 37 3.59 2.89 26.03
N GLY A 38 4.90 3.16 26.12
CA GLY A 38 5.81 3.07 24.98
C GLY A 38 5.88 1.65 24.37
N THR A 39 5.96 0.63 25.24
CA THR A 39 5.97 -0.77 24.81
C THR A 39 4.67 -1.16 24.12
N CYS A 40 3.53 -0.73 24.65
CA CYS A 40 2.21 -1.00 24.06
C CYS A 40 2.08 -0.39 22.66
N VAL A 41 2.51 0.86 22.46
CA VAL A 41 2.52 1.52 21.15
C VAL A 41 3.43 0.77 20.17
N LEU A 42 4.58 0.30 20.63
CA LEU A 42 5.54 -0.43 19.80
C LEU A 42 4.97 -1.78 19.35
N ILE A 43 4.31 -2.52 20.24
CA ILE A 43 3.63 -3.78 19.91
C ILE A 43 2.52 -3.55 18.88
N VAL A 44 1.71 -2.49 19.05
CA VAL A 44 0.66 -2.15 18.11
C VAL A 44 1.25 -1.78 16.75
N ALA A 45 2.31 -0.96 16.71
CA ALA A 45 2.97 -0.57 15.47
C ALA A 45 3.57 -1.78 14.73
N VAL A 46 4.23 -2.69 15.44
CA VAL A 46 4.76 -3.93 14.86
C VAL A 46 3.62 -4.83 14.36
N GLY A 47 2.52 -4.94 15.12
CA GLY A 47 1.33 -5.67 14.70
C GLY A 47 0.74 -5.13 13.40
N PHE A 48 0.59 -3.81 13.28
CA PHE A 48 0.15 -3.17 12.04
C PHE A 48 1.13 -3.38 10.88
N ALA A 49 2.43 -3.29 11.15
CA ALA A 49 3.44 -3.55 10.13
C ALA A 49 3.34 -4.99 9.60
N VAL A 50 3.24 -5.98 10.48
CA VAL A 50 3.10 -7.39 10.08
C VAL A 50 1.83 -7.62 9.27
N VAL A 51 0.68 -7.09 9.70
CA VAL A 51 -0.58 -7.19 8.96
C VAL A 51 -0.51 -6.46 7.63
N GLY A 52 0.14 -5.29 7.59
CA GLY A 52 0.35 -4.53 6.37
C GLY A 52 1.21 -5.29 5.35
N PHE A 53 2.29 -5.91 5.80
CA PHE A 53 3.13 -6.76 4.94
C PHE A 53 2.38 -7.98 4.42
N GLN A 54 1.54 -8.62 5.24
CA GLN A 54 0.76 -9.80 4.81
C GLN A 54 -0.35 -9.45 3.81
N ARG A 55 -0.98 -8.29 3.94
CA ARG A 55 -2.05 -7.84 3.03
C ARG A 55 -1.54 -7.05 1.82
N GLY A 56 -0.33 -6.52 1.88
CA GLY A 56 0.29 -5.75 0.81
C GLY A 56 0.73 -6.56 -0.41
N GLY A 57 0.49 -7.86 -0.45
CA GLY A 57 0.75 -8.70 -1.62
C GLY A 57 2.24 -8.88 -1.98
N TRP A 58 3.17 -8.58 -1.06
CA TRP A 58 4.61 -8.79 -1.28
C TRP A 58 5.07 -10.21 -1.00
N GLY A 59 4.14 -11.16 -0.86
CA GLY A 59 4.45 -12.52 -0.46
C GLY A 59 3.54 -13.59 -1.01
N SER A 60 2.85 -13.39 -2.12
CA SER A 60 2.30 -14.53 -2.86
C SER A 60 3.48 -15.26 -3.49
N THR A 61 3.94 -16.29 -2.81
CA THR A 61 4.78 -17.36 -3.38
C THR A 61 3.92 -18.27 -4.29
N ASN A 62 3.00 -17.68 -5.05
CA ASN A 62 2.43 -18.41 -6.16
C ASN A 62 3.56 -18.56 -7.17
N GLU A 63 3.91 -19.78 -7.46
CA GLU A 63 4.79 -20.07 -8.58
C GLU A 63 4.22 -19.31 -9.79
N SER A 64 5.04 -18.51 -10.42
CA SER A 64 4.64 -17.64 -11.52
C SER A 64 5.61 -17.79 -12.67
N TYR A 65 5.12 -17.60 -13.87
CA TYR A 65 5.94 -17.53 -15.06
C TYR A 65 5.94 -16.12 -15.65
N MET A 66 7.01 -15.77 -16.33
CA MET A 66 7.18 -14.46 -16.91
C MET A 66 6.92 -14.46 -18.41
N LEU A 67 6.19 -13.45 -18.89
CA LEU A 67 6.03 -13.15 -20.30
C LEU A 67 6.49 -11.72 -20.56
N ASN A 68 6.86 -11.47 -21.83
CA ASN A 68 7.32 -10.17 -22.29
C ASN A 68 6.29 -9.57 -23.26
N ALA A 69 6.18 -8.25 -23.26
CA ALA A 69 5.35 -7.54 -24.21
C ALA A 69 5.99 -6.17 -24.54
N SER A 70 5.85 -5.73 -25.80
CA SER A 70 6.43 -4.46 -26.22
C SER A 70 5.34 -3.52 -26.70
N PHE A 71 5.22 -2.35 -26.03
CA PHE A 71 4.16 -1.37 -26.28
C PHE A 71 4.70 -0.09 -26.89
N ARG A 72 3.86 0.60 -27.64
CA ARG A 72 4.16 1.94 -28.14
C ARG A 72 4.04 2.99 -27.02
N SER A 73 3.11 2.79 -26.09
CA SER A 73 2.88 3.65 -24.93
C SER A 73 2.31 2.82 -23.79
N ILE A 74 2.84 3.02 -22.59
CA ILE A 74 2.40 2.39 -21.33
C ILE A 74 1.97 3.45 -20.32
N GLU A 75 1.43 4.57 -20.78
CA GLU A 75 1.03 5.68 -19.90
C GLU A 75 0.12 5.18 -18.77
N GLY A 76 0.47 5.56 -17.54
CA GLY A 76 -0.28 5.17 -16.34
C GLY A 76 -0.01 3.76 -15.81
N VAL A 77 0.91 2.99 -16.41
CA VAL A 77 1.34 1.68 -15.93
C VAL A 77 2.69 1.78 -15.23
N THR A 78 2.82 1.12 -14.10
CA THR A 78 4.03 1.04 -13.28
C THR A 78 4.33 -0.39 -12.87
N VAL A 79 5.53 -0.65 -12.39
CA VAL A 79 5.85 -1.94 -11.76
C VAL A 79 4.90 -2.18 -10.59
N GLY A 80 4.29 -3.37 -10.54
CA GLY A 80 3.25 -3.71 -9.57
C GLY A 80 1.83 -3.48 -10.06
N THR A 81 1.62 -2.87 -11.24
CA THR A 81 0.28 -2.76 -11.86
C THR A 81 -0.33 -4.15 -12.05
N ASP A 82 -1.62 -4.26 -11.77
CA ASP A 82 -2.36 -5.52 -11.90
C ASP A 82 -2.46 -5.97 -13.35
N VAL A 83 -2.25 -7.28 -13.57
CA VAL A 83 -2.59 -7.97 -14.81
C VAL A 83 -3.88 -8.75 -14.58
N ARG A 84 -4.88 -8.51 -15.44
CA ARG A 84 -6.23 -9.09 -15.31
C ARG A 84 -6.60 -9.89 -16.55
N LEU A 85 -7.36 -10.95 -16.31
CA LEU A 85 -7.99 -11.78 -17.35
C LEU A 85 -9.49 -11.84 -17.04
N ALA A 86 -10.32 -11.39 -17.95
CA ALA A 86 -11.77 -11.28 -17.73
C ALA A 86 -12.13 -10.52 -16.42
N GLY A 87 -11.37 -9.47 -16.08
CA GLY A 87 -11.56 -8.68 -14.87
C GLY A 87 -10.97 -9.28 -13.58
N VAL A 88 -10.51 -10.53 -13.61
CA VAL A 88 -9.88 -11.19 -12.45
C VAL A 88 -8.38 -10.95 -12.48
N LYS A 89 -7.80 -10.60 -11.34
CA LYS A 89 -6.34 -10.45 -11.21
C LYS A 89 -5.68 -11.82 -11.29
N VAL A 90 -4.79 -11.97 -12.29
CA VAL A 90 -4.05 -13.21 -12.57
C VAL A 90 -2.53 -13.00 -12.53
N GLY A 91 -2.08 -11.77 -12.25
CA GLY A 91 -0.68 -11.47 -12.22
C GLY A 91 -0.39 -10.00 -11.94
N LYS A 92 0.83 -9.60 -12.23
CA LYS A 92 1.31 -8.21 -12.06
C LYS A 92 2.43 -7.88 -13.04
N VAL A 93 2.63 -6.60 -13.31
CA VAL A 93 3.81 -6.09 -14.01
C VAL A 93 5.02 -6.23 -13.09
N SER A 94 6.04 -6.95 -13.55
CA SER A 94 7.29 -7.21 -12.81
C SER A 94 8.42 -6.28 -13.21
N GLY A 95 8.46 -5.84 -14.48
CA GLY A 95 9.50 -4.97 -15.00
C GLY A 95 9.01 -4.08 -16.13
N ILE A 96 9.65 -2.91 -16.28
CA ILE A 96 9.42 -1.97 -17.37
C ILE A 96 10.77 -1.39 -17.78
N SER A 97 11.05 -1.40 -19.07
CA SER A 97 12.25 -0.77 -19.63
C SER A 97 11.93 -0.07 -20.96
N LEU A 98 12.71 0.96 -21.28
CA LEU A 98 12.63 1.60 -22.59
C LEU A 98 13.67 0.99 -23.51
N ASN A 99 13.24 0.50 -24.67
CA ASN A 99 14.13 0.03 -25.71
C ASN A 99 14.63 1.22 -26.54
N PRO A 100 15.93 1.58 -26.47
CA PRO A 100 16.44 2.78 -27.12
C PRO A 100 16.53 2.66 -28.66
N LYS A 101 16.44 1.44 -29.20
CA LYS A 101 16.51 1.21 -30.66
C LYS A 101 15.11 1.30 -31.29
N SER A 102 14.10 0.72 -30.64
CA SER A 102 12.73 0.68 -31.17
C SER A 102 11.87 1.84 -30.64
N PHE A 103 12.33 2.55 -29.60
CA PHE A 103 11.59 3.57 -28.85
C PHE A 103 10.25 3.03 -28.31
N ARG A 104 10.21 1.75 -27.98
CA ARG A 104 9.05 1.07 -27.39
C ARG A 104 9.34 0.77 -25.93
N ALA A 105 8.30 0.71 -25.14
CA ALA A 105 8.38 0.24 -23.77
C ALA A 105 8.28 -1.28 -23.76
N ASP A 106 9.33 -1.94 -23.30
CA ASP A 106 9.33 -3.38 -23.07
C ASP A 106 8.90 -3.62 -21.63
N MET A 107 7.87 -4.46 -21.46
CA MET A 107 7.20 -4.77 -20.20
C MET A 107 7.35 -6.26 -19.92
N GLU A 108 7.72 -6.59 -18.70
CA GLU A 108 7.69 -7.95 -18.17
C GLU A 108 6.47 -8.11 -17.26
N ILE A 109 5.70 -9.17 -17.48
CA ILE A 109 4.56 -9.52 -16.64
C ILE A 109 4.81 -10.87 -15.98
N SER A 110 4.41 -10.97 -14.72
CA SER A 110 4.43 -12.22 -13.95
C SER A 110 3.01 -12.72 -13.84
N LEU A 111 2.72 -13.93 -14.36
CA LEU A 111 1.43 -14.59 -14.32
C LEU A 111 1.47 -15.79 -13.38
N ASP A 112 0.37 -16.04 -12.69
CA ASP A 112 0.21 -17.22 -11.84
C ASP A 112 0.23 -18.50 -12.68
N LEU A 113 0.94 -19.56 -12.23
CA LEU A 113 1.10 -20.82 -12.98
C LEU A 113 -0.21 -21.53 -13.33
N GLY A 114 -1.31 -21.23 -12.64
CA GLY A 114 -2.62 -21.79 -12.94
C GLY A 114 -3.31 -21.17 -14.18
N VAL A 115 -2.68 -20.17 -14.81
CA VAL A 115 -3.23 -19.47 -15.99
C VAL A 115 -2.50 -19.95 -17.24
N GLU A 116 -3.13 -20.80 -18.01
CA GLU A 116 -2.65 -21.22 -19.31
C GLU A 116 -3.16 -20.23 -20.37
N LEU A 117 -2.25 -19.39 -20.90
CA LEU A 117 -2.59 -18.36 -21.87
C LEU A 117 -2.26 -18.82 -23.28
N PRO A 118 -3.24 -18.89 -24.22
CA PRO A 118 -2.99 -19.22 -25.62
C PRO A 118 -1.94 -18.30 -26.26
N ASP A 119 -1.13 -18.83 -27.16
CA ASP A 119 -0.01 -18.11 -27.79
C ASP A 119 -0.44 -17.04 -28.82
N ASP A 120 -1.70 -17.02 -29.19
CA ASP A 120 -2.37 -16.00 -30.02
C ASP A 120 -3.13 -14.95 -29.19
N SER A 121 -2.89 -14.89 -27.86
CA SER A 121 -3.54 -13.92 -26.97
C SER A 121 -2.97 -12.53 -27.14
N ALA A 122 -3.83 -11.53 -26.95
CA ALA A 122 -3.45 -10.12 -26.96
C ALA A 122 -3.32 -9.55 -25.54
N ILE A 123 -2.53 -8.50 -25.43
CA ILE A 123 -2.35 -7.74 -24.20
C ILE A 123 -2.64 -6.27 -24.46
N LEU A 124 -3.45 -5.65 -23.61
CA LEU A 124 -3.84 -4.24 -23.75
C LEU A 124 -3.77 -3.51 -22.41
N ILE A 125 -3.64 -2.19 -22.50
CA ILE A 125 -3.69 -1.32 -21.33
C ILE A 125 -5.07 -0.67 -21.28
N ALA A 126 -5.83 -1.00 -20.24
CA ALA A 126 -7.18 -0.48 -19.98
C ALA A 126 -7.20 0.45 -18.79
N SER A 127 -8.19 1.34 -18.75
CA SER A 127 -8.41 2.26 -17.62
C SER A 127 -9.59 1.81 -16.78
N GLU A 128 -9.47 1.90 -15.47
CA GLU A 128 -10.54 1.62 -14.52
C GLU A 128 -11.46 2.83 -14.37
N GLY A 129 -12.29 3.06 -15.39
CA GLY A 129 -13.19 4.21 -15.46
C GLY A 129 -12.46 5.55 -15.68
N LEU A 130 -13.11 6.67 -15.30
CA LEU A 130 -12.58 8.02 -15.51
C LEU A 130 -11.60 8.48 -14.43
N LEU A 131 -11.70 7.95 -13.23
CA LEU A 131 -10.94 8.37 -12.05
C LEU A 131 -10.07 7.24 -11.48
N GLY A 132 -10.13 6.04 -12.07
CA GLY A 132 -9.33 4.91 -11.69
C GLY A 132 -7.94 4.93 -12.34
N GLY A 133 -7.08 4.01 -11.91
CA GLY A 133 -5.77 3.78 -12.52
C GLY A 133 -5.87 2.98 -13.83
N ASN A 134 -4.72 2.75 -14.45
CA ASN A 134 -4.60 1.82 -15.57
C ASN A 134 -4.24 0.44 -15.06
N PHE A 135 -4.69 -0.58 -15.77
CA PHE A 135 -4.34 -1.97 -15.55
C PHE A 135 -4.04 -2.64 -16.88
N VAL A 136 -3.37 -3.77 -16.81
CA VAL A 136 -3.06 -4.59 -17.97
C VAL A 136 -4.14 -5.65 -18.11
N GLU A 137 -4.78 -5.74 -19.27
CA GLU A 137 -5.79 -6.74 -19.56
C GLU A 137 -5.27 -7.74 -20.59
N LEU A 138 -5.46 -9.02 -20.29
CA LEU A 138 -5.18 -10.12 -21.21
C LEU A 138 -6.46 -10.52 -21.91
N GLN A 139 -6.39 -10.62 -23.22
CA GLN A 139 -7.48 -11.17 -24.06
C GLN A 139 -7.03 -12.52 -24.62
N PRO A 140 -7.56 -13.63 -24.11
CA PRO A 140 -7.19 -14.95 -24.57
C PRO A 140 -7.60 -15.15 -26.03
N GLY A 141 -6.72 -15.78 -26.78
CA GLY A 141 -6.99 -16.21 -28.16
C GLY A 141 -7.70 -17.58 -28.23
N GLY A 142 -7.61 -18.23 -29.36
CA GLY A 142 -8.24 -19.55 -29.63
C GLY A 142 -7.21 -20.62 -29.99
N SER A 143 -5.91 -20.36 -29.90
CA SER A 143 -4.86 -21.32 -30.21
C SER A 143 -4.92 -22.55 -29.29
N PRO A 144 -4.63 -23.75 -29.78
CA PRO A 144 -4.44 -24.91 -28.92
C PRO A 144 -3.08 -24.96 -28.22
N PHE A 145 -2.19 -24.04 -28.52
CA PHE A 145 -0.87 -23.92 -27.91
C PHE A 145 -0.87 -22.77 -26.93
N ASN A 146 -0.05 -22.88 -25.87
CA ASN A 146 0.05 -21.87 -24.83
C ASN A 146 1.43 -21.22 -24.84
N PHE A 147 1.53 -19.96 -24.38
CA PHE A 147 2.79 -19.30 -24.12
C PHE A 147 3.61 -20.08 -23.08
N VAL A 148 4.91 -20.12 -23.28
CA VAL A 148 5.86 -20.61 -22.28
C VAL A 148 6.64 -19.46 -21.63
N ALA A 149 7.24 -19.74 -20.48
CA ALA A 149 7.97 -18.72 -19.73
C ALA A 149 9.09 -18.08 -20.59
N GLY A 150 9.10 -16.75 -20.66
CA GLY A 150 10.04 -15.98 -21.45
C GLY A 150 9.54 -15.57 -22.82
N ASP A 151 8.41 -16.10 -23.28
CA ASP A 151 7.85 -15.74 -24.58
C ASP A 151 7.41 -14.27 -24.63
N MET A 152 7.28 -13.78 -25.88
CA MET A 152 6.86 -12.42 -26.18
C MET A 152 5.44 -12.41 -26.77
N ILE A 153 4.55 -11.67 -26.12
CA ILE A 153 3.22 -11.38 -26.65
C ILE A 153 3.37 -10.33 -27.75
N MET A 154 2.98 -10.70 -28.98
CA MET A 154 3.15 -9.86 -30.15
C MET A 154 2.01 -8.87 -30.36
N ASP A 155 0.77 -9.27 -30.02
CA ASP A 155 -0.39 -8.41 -30.17
C ASP A 155 -0.55 -7.52 -28.92
N THR A 156 -0.13 -6.27 -29.08
CA THR A 156 -0.08 -5.28 -27.97
C THR A 156 -0.86 -4.03 -28.34
N GLN A 157 -1.79 -3.62 -27.47
CA GLN A 157 -2.52 -2.36 -27.60
C GLN A 157 -2.14 -1.42 -26.44
N GLY A 158 -1.50 -0.30 -26.78
CA GLY A 158 -1.07 0.72 -25.82
C GLY A 158 -2.24 1.48 -25.21
N SER A 159 -1.95 2.22 -24.14
CA SER A 159 -2.93 3.07 -23.45
C SER A 159 -3.49 4.14 -24.38
N VAL A 160 -4.82 4.32 -24.33
CA VAL A 160 -5.50 5.41 -25.02
C VAL A 160 -6.08 6.34 -23.98
N SER A 161 -5.60 7.60 -23.97
CA SER A 161 -6.12 8.64 -23.07
C SER A 161 -7.52 9.08 -23.51
N LEU A 162 -8.53 8.78 -22.70
CA LEU A 162 -9.91 9.21 -22.92
C LEU A 162 -10.01 10.74 -22.99
N LEU A 163 -9.19 11.45 -22.21
CA LEU A 163 -9.14 12.92 -22.20
C LEU A 163 -8.67 13.46 -23.55
N ASN A 164 -7.65 12.85 -24.16
CA ASN A 164 -7.18 13.22 -25.48
C ASN A 164 -8.22 12.98 -26.56
N LEU A 165 -8.96 11.87 -26.47
CA LEU A 165 -10.07 11.59 -27.38
C LEU A 165 -11.19 12.62 -27.23
N LEU A 166 -11.55 12.96 -25.99
CA LEU A 166 -12.59 13.96 -25.71
C LEU A 166 -12.18 15.36 -26.20
N MET A 167 -10.94 15.77 -25.95
CA MET A 167 -10.41 17.04 -26.46
C MET A 167 -10.39 17.07 -27.99
N LYS A 168 -9.98 15.99 -28.63
CA LYS A 168 -9.98 15.89 -30.10
C LYS A 168 -11.38 15.96 -30.68
N PHE A 169 -12.35 15.36 -30.02
CA PHE A 169 -13.77 15.45 -30.40
C PHE A 169 -14.33 16.85 -30.17
N ALA A 170 -14.04 17.47 -29.01
CA ALA A 170 -14.51 18.83 -28.67
C ALA A 170 -13.86 19.90 -29.52
N SER A 171 -12.60 19.72 -29.97
CA SER A 171 -11.91 20.69 -30.82
C SER A 171 -12.29 20.60 -32.30
N GLY A 172 -13.24 19.70 -32.67
CA GLY A 172 -13.80 19.65 -34.01
C GLY A 172 -12.77 19.45 -35.11
N SER A 173 -11.85 18.52 -34.94
CA SER A 173 -10.89 18.15 -35.98
C SER A 173 -11.62 17.45 -37.13
N SER A 174 -12.39 18.23 -37.88
CA SER A 174 -12.83 17.85 -39.20
C SER A 174 -11.68 18.08 -40.18
N LYS A 175 -11.02 16.99 -40.55
CA LYS A 175 -10.43 16.89 -41.89
C LYS A 175 -10.31 15.44 -42.26
#